data_6eaa1ab43fc8d0fc4238bae2031aaf66
#
_entry.id   6eaa1ab43fc8d0fc4238bae2031aaf66
#
_cell.length_a   1.000
_cell.length_b   1.000
_cell.length_c   1.000
_cell.angle_alpha   90.00
_cell.angle_beta   90.00
_cell.angle_gamma   90.00
#
_symmetry.space_group_name_H-M   'P 1'
#
loop_
_entity.id
_entity.type
_entity.pdbx_description
1 polymer ?
#
loop_
_entity_poly.entity_id
_entity_poly.type
_entity_poly.pdbx_seq_one_letter_code
_entity_poly.pdbx_strand_id
1 'polypeptide(L)'
;EFAGVVGEYVAAARQSPDVSRPRALISVNTPQVYVTVDREKVKSLGVSLTDVFQTLQTMLSAMYINDFNLFGRTYRVQAEAQPQFRVTPGDIGKLYVPAPGGAMVPISALSTTEFIGGPSVVSRFNGFTSALVTAEPGAGKSSGQMMAAVEAAAVPFADRGVAYAYSGQ
;
A
#
# COMPACT_ATOMS: atom_id res chain seq x y z
N GLU A 1 7.35 5.27 -11.49
CA GLU A 1 8.42 6.26 -11.79
C GLU A 1 9.43 6.34 -10.64
N PHE A 2 9.06 6.75 -9.42
CA PHE A 2 9.99 6.88 -8.28
C PHE A 2 10.75 5.58 -7.95
N ALA A 3 10.08 4.44 -7.92
CA ALA A 3 10.71 3.14 -7.65
C ALA A 3 11.77 2.74 -8.71
N GLY A 4 11.58 3.14 -9.97
CA GLY A 4 12.58 2.97 -11.02
C GLY A 4 13.85 3.75 -10.71
N VAL A 5 13.69 5.00 -10.33
CA VAL A 5 14.82 5.88 -9.93
C VAL A 5 15.59 5.31 -8.74
N VAL A 6 14.87 4.82 -7.73
CA VAL A 6 15.49 4.15 -6.57
C VAL A 6 16.25 2.89 -7.00
N GLY A 7 15.71 2.11 -7.94
CA GLY A 7 16.38 0.93 -8.51
C GLY A 7 17.67 1.28 -9.24
N GLU A 8 17.63 2.32 -10.08
CA GLU A 8 18.82 2.85 -10.79
C GLU A 8 19.89 3.34 -9.80
N TYR A 9 19.50 4.06 -8.77
CA TYR A 9 20.42 4.51 -7.72
C TYR A 9 21.09 3.32 -6.99
N VAL A 10 20.32 2.32 -6.59
CA VAL A 10 20.88 1.13 -5.94
C VAL A 10 21.84 0.38 -6.89
N ALA A 11 21.51 0.33 -8.18
CA ALA A 11 22.39 -0.27 -9.18
C ALA A 11 23.70 0.52 -9.33
N ALA A 12 23.64 1.86 -9.35
CA ALA A 12 24.81 2.72 -9.41
C ALA A 12 25.68 2.55 -8.15
N ALA A 13 25.07 2.57 -6.96
CA ALA A 13 25.80 2.37 -5.69
C ALA A 13 26.50 1.00 -5.63
N ARG A 14 25.90 -0.03 -6.23
CA ARG A 14 26.48 -1.40 -6.28
C ARG A 14 27.76 -1.48 -7.12
N GLN A 15 27.98 -0.56 -8.05
CA GLN A 15 29.20 -0.52 -8.88
C GLN A 15 30.43 -0.06 -8.11
N SER A 16 30.26 0.62 -6.97
CA SER A 16 31.37 1.06 -6.14
C SER A 16 31.91 -0.09 -5.29
N PRO A 17 33.23 -0.34 -5.28
CA PRO A 17 33.85 -1.35 -4.41
C PRO A 17 33.79 -0.95 -2.92
N ASP A 18 33.49 0.31 -2.62
CA ASP A 18 33.37 0.83 -1.26
C ASP A 18 32.00 0.52 -0.63
N VAL A 19 31.04 0.05 -1.44
CA VAL A 19 29.66 -0.21 -1.02
C VAL A 19 29.36 -1.70 -1.16
N SER A 20 28.92 -2.31 -0.07
CA SER A 20 28.46 -3.69 -0.03
C SER A 20 26.96 -3.75 0.22
N ARG A 21 26.29 -4.68 -0.46
CA ARG A 21 24.86 -5.00 -0.29
C ARG A 21 23.90 -3.80 -0.27
N PRO A 22 24.02 -2.84 -1.19
CA PRO A 22 23.05 -1.75 -1.27
C PRO A 22 21.69 -2.32 -1.63
N ARG A 23 20.67 -1.95 -0.85
CA ARG A 23 19.29 -2.38 -1.06
C ARG A 23 18.31 -1.29 -0.66
N ALA A 24 17.22 -1.16 -1.39
CA ALA A 24 16.12 -0.28 -1.05
C ALA A 24 14.99 -1.07 -0.41
N LEU A 25 14.43 -0.55 0.66
CA LEU A 25 13.21 -1.06 1.29
C LEU A 25 12.00 -0.36 0.63
N ILE A 26 11.69 -0.80 -0.58
CA ILE A 26 10.53 -0.35 -1.34
C ILE A 26 9.85 -1.56 -1.98
N SER A 27 8.56 -1.71 -1.74
CA SER A 27 7.74 -2.75 -2.36
C SER A 27 6.70 -2.08 -3.25
N VAL A 28 6.78 -2.31 -4.56
CA VAL A 28 5.90 -1.69 -5.55
C VAL A 28 5.01 -2.68 -6.29
N ASN A 29 5.25 -3.98 -6.10
CA ASN A 29 4.54 -5.05 -6.79
C ASN A 29 3.80 -5.98 -5.82
N THR A 30 3.33 -5.45 -4.69
CA THR A 30 2.47 -6.22 -3.80
C THR A 30 1.14 -6.46 -4.51
N PRO A 31 0.72 -7.72 -4.68
CA PRO A 31 -0.58 -8.02 -5.27
C PRO A 31 -1.71 -7.40 -4.45
N GLN A 32 -2.56 -6.64 -5.10
CA GLN A 32 -3.72 -5.98 -4.51
C GLN A 32 -4.95 -6.27 -5.36
N VAL A 33 -6.10 -6.38 -4.71
CA VAL A 33 -7.39 -6.45 -5.43
C VAL A 33 -7.93 -5.04 -5.55
N TYR A 34 -8.06 -4.58 -6.78
CA TYR A 34 -8.66 -3.29 -7.08
C TYR A 34 -10.13 -3.47 -7.46
N VAL A 35 -11.01 -2.72 -6.81
CA VAL A 35 -12.46 -2.75 -7.05
C VAL A 35 -12.88 -1.45 -7.71
N THR A 36 -13.32 -1.54 -8.96
CA THR A 36 -13.87 -0.39 -9.70
C THR A 36 -15.38 -0.42 -9.62
N VAL A 37 -15.96 0.59 -8.96
CA VAL A 37 -17.41 0.74 -8.84
C VAL A 37 -17.96 1.55 -10.02
N ASP A 38 -18.92 0.97 -10.75
CA ASP A 38 -19.66 1.63 -11.83
C ASP A 38 -20.74 2.54 -11.23
N ARG A 39 -20.42 3.82 -11.12
CA ARG A 39 -21.29 4.82 -10.50
C ARG A 39 -22.59 5.07 -11.28
N GLU A 40 -22.58 4.86 -12.58
CA GLU A 40 -23.78 5.02 -13.42
C GLU A 40 -24.75 3.86 -13.16
N LYS A 41 -24.27 2.63 -13.08
CA LYS A 41 -25.09 1.48 -12.70
C LYS A 41 -25.66 1.61 -11.29
N VAL A 42 -24.85 2.05 -10.33
CA VAL A 42 -25.29 2.28 -8.94
C VAL A 42 -26.48 3.24 -8.93
N LYS A 43 -26.37 4.38 -9.65
CA LYS A 43 -27.44 5.38 -9.74
C LYS A 43 -28.68 4.83 -10.46
N SER A 44 -28.49 4.16 -11.58
CA SER A 44 -29.61 3.62 -12.38
C SER A 44 -30.44 2.57 -11.62
N LEU A 45 -29.82 1.84 -10.73
CA LEU A 45 -30.49 0.88 -9.85
C LEU A 45 -31.02 1.51 -8.55
N GLY A 46 -30.84 2.82 -8.38
CA GLY A 46 -31.28 3.54 -7.19
C GLY A 46 -30.51 3.21 -5.92
N VAL A 47 -29.36 2.51 -6.04
CA VAL A 47 -28.52 2.12 -4.90
C VAL A 47 -27.73 3.32 -4.43
N SER A 48 -27.52 3.45 -3.12
CA SER A 48 -26.66 4.49 -2.54
C SER A 48 -25.18 4.11 -2.72
N LEU A 49 -24.38 5.02 -3.28
CA LEU A 49 -22.92 4.87 -3.32
C LEU A 49 -22.31 4.69 -1.93
N THR A 50 -22.86 5.38 -0.94
CA THR A 50 -22.43 5.28 0.47
C THR A 50 -22.62 3.85 0.96
N ASP A 51 -23.77 3.24 0.67
CA ASP A 51 -24.08 1.87 1.11
C ASP A 51 -23.18 0.85 0.43
N VAL A 52 -22.83 1.06 -0.86
CA VAL A 52 -21.85 0.22 -1.58
C VAL A 52 -20.49 0.23 -0.87
N PHE A 53 -19.95 1.43 -0.61
CA PHE A 53 -18.64 1.53 0.04
C PHE A 53 -18.67 1.07 1.50
N GLN A 54 -19.74 1.35 2.22
CA GLN A 54 -19.90 0.89 3.60
C GLN A 54 -20.01 -0.62 3.69
N THR A 55 -20.70 -1.26 2.75
CA THR A 55 -20.76 -2.74 2.65
C THR A 55 -19.39 -3.33 2.39
N LEU A 56 -18.66 -2.80 1.40
CA LEU A 56 -17.29 -3.25 1.11
C LEU A 56 -16.39 -3.08 2.32
N GLN A 57 -16.43 -1.92 2.98
CA GLN A 57 -15.63 -1.65 4.16
C GLN A 57 -15.97 -2.61 5.31
N THR A 58 -17.25 -2.76 5.64
CA THR A 58 -17.70 -3.63 6.74
C THR A 58 -17.30 -5.07 6.50
N MET A 59 -17.54 -5.58 5.29
CA MET A 59 -17.32 -6.99 4.98
C MET A 59 -15.85 -7.35 4.82
N LEU A 60 -15.01 -6.44 4.29
CA LEU A 60 -13.62 -6.74 3.95
C LEU A 60 -12.60 -6.24 4.98
N SER A 61 -12.88 -5.12 5.67
CA SER A 61 -11.88 -4.39 6.48
C SER A 61 -12.20 -4.34 7.97
N ALA A 62 -13.26 -4.96 8.43
CA ALA A 62 -13.78 -4.85 9.78
C ALA A 62 -14.24 -3.42 10.16
N MET A 63 -15.53 -3.24 10.28
CA MET A 63 -16.12 -1.98 10.72
C MET A 63 -16.11 -1.92 12.25
N TYR A 64 -15.54 -0.87 12.82
CA TYR A 64 -15.69 -0.57 14.24
C TYR A 64 -17.13 -0.20 14.55
N ILE A 65 -17.73 -0.90 15.52
CA ILE A 65 -19.11 -0.67 15.96
C ILE A 65 -19.13 0.13 17.26
N ASN A 66 -18.46 -0.39 18.30
CA ASN A 66 -18.43 0.20 19.64
C ASN A 66 -17.37 -0.47 20.50
N ASP A 67 -17.17 0.09 21.71
CA ASP A 67 -16.40 -0.54 22.77
C ASP A 67 -17.32 -0.96 23.91
N PHE A 68 -16.95 -2.02 24.64
CA PHE A 68 -17.58 -2.37 25.90
C PHE A 68 -16.54 -2.68 26.97
N ASN A 69 -16.93 -2.42 28.22
CA ASN A 69 -16.06 -2.68 29.37
C ASN A 69 -16.45 -3.98 30.06
N LEU A 70 -15.46 -4.87 30.22
CA LEU A 70 -15.64 -6.12 30.93
C LEU A 70 -14.38 -6.42 31.77
N PHE A 71 -14.54 -6.81 33.02
CA PHE A 71 -13.44 -7.11 33.96
C PHE A 71 -12.35 -6.02 34.04
N GLY A 72 -12.74 -4.74 33.98
CA GLY A 72 -11.82 -3.60 34.07
C GLY A 72 -11.00 -3.35 32.81
N ARG A 73 -11.34 -3.99 31.68
CA ARG A 73 -10.72 -3.79 30.37
C ARG A 73 -11.75 -3.32 29.35
N THR A 74 -11.32 -2.49 28.42
CA THR A 74 -12.12 -2.07 27.27
C THR A 74 -11.87 -3.01 26.10
N TYR A 75 -12.94 -3.57 25.56
CA TYR A 75 -12.93 -4.44 24.38
C TYR A 75 -13.59 -3.74 23.21
N ARG A 76 -12.94 -3.83 22.06
CA ARG A 76 -13.46 -3.26 20.81
C ARG A 76 -14.37 -4.27 20.10
N VAL A 77 -15.56 -3.83 19.72
CA VAL A 77 -16.50 -4.60 18.89
C VAL A 77 -16.31 -4.21 17.43
N GLN A 78 -16.02 -5.19 16.59
CA GLN A 78 -15.88 -5.00 15.15
C GLN A 78 -16.76 -6.00 14.42
N ALA A 79 -17.36 -5.58 13.30
CA ALA A 79 -18.14 -6.43 12.41
C ALA A 79 -17.38 -6.63 11.09
N GLU A 80 -17.26 -7.88 10.68
CA GLU A 80 -16.66 -8.23 9.40
C GLU A 80 -17.26 -9.53 8.87
N ALA A 81 -17.10 -9.80 7.56
CA ALA A 81 -17.47 -11.10 7.03
C ALA A 81 -16.58 -12.20 7.60
N GLN A 82 -17.15 -13.37 7.83
CA GLN A 82 -16.36 -14.52 8.25
C GLN A 82 -15.29 -14.86 7.20
N PRO A 83 -14.11 -15.38 7.59
CA PRO A 83 -12.97 -15.59 6.68
C PRO A 83 -13.32 -16.37 5.41
N GLN A 84 -14.18 -17.39 5.50
CA GLN A 84 -14.56 -18.20 4.34
C GLN A 84 -15.33 -17.44 3.25
N PHE A 85 -15.86 -16.25 3.54
CA PHE A 85 -16.61 -15.42 2.58
C PHE A 85 -15.76 -14.27 2.01
N ARG A 86 -14.45 -14.25 2.28
CA ARG A 86 -13.51 -13.22 1.79
C ARG A 86 -12.15 -13.82 1.42
N VAL A 87 -12.13 -15.03 0.88
CA VAL A 87 -10.90 -15.75 0.51
C VAL A 87 -10.43 -15.35 -0.88
N THR A 88 -11.35 -15.13 -1.80
CA THR A 88 -11.04 -14.85 -3.21
C THR A 88 -11.63 -13.53 -3.66
N PRO A 89 -11.05 -12.87 -4.70
CA PRO A 89 -11.65 -11.67 -5.30
C PRO A 89 -13.11 -11.88 -5.77
N GLY A 90 -13.45 -13.09 -6.19
CA GLY A 90 -14.82 -13.44 -6.59
C GLY A 90 -15.84 -13.39 -5.45
N ASP A 91 -15.39 -13.50 -4.19
CA ASP A 91 -16.28 -13.40 -3.03
C ASP A 91 -16.78 -11.97 -2.80
N ILE A 92 -16.02 -10.96 -3.25
CA ILE A 92 -16.45 -9.55 -3.22
C ILE A 92 -17.74 -9.38 -4.04
N GLY A 93 -17.82 -10.01 -5.20
CA GLY A 93 -18.99 -9.95 -6.06
C GLY A 93 -20.25 -10.59 -5.48
N LYS A 94 -20.11 -11.49 -4.48
CA LYS A 94 -21.22 -12.17 -3.80
C LYS A 94 -21.82 -11.37 -2.64
N LEU A 95 -21.22 -10.24 -2.28
CA LEU A 95 -21.77 -9.32 -1.28
C LEU A 95 -22.99 -8.60 -1.87
N TYR A 96 -23.94 -8.23 -1.03
CA TYR A 96 -25.18 -7.60 -1.44
C TYR A 96 -25.33 -6.22 -0.78
N VAL A 97 -25.93 -5.29 -1.52
CA VAL A 97 -26.26 -3.94 -1.05
C VAL A 97 -27.77 -3.74 -1.17
N PRO A 98 -28.42 -3.12 -0.18
CA PRO A 98 -29.84 -2.84 -0.27
C PRO A 98 -30.13 -1.78 -1.34
N ALA A 99 -31.21 -2.01 -2.09
CA ALA A 99 -31.79 -1.07 -3.04
C ALA A 99 -33.17 -0.59 -2.56
N PRO A 100 -33.72 0.50 -3.12
CA PRO A 100 -35.09 0.95 -2.83
C PRO A 100 -36.08 -0.18 -3.02
N GLY A 101 -37.09 -0.24 -2.13
CA GLY A 101 -38.10 -1.30 -2.15
C GLY A 101 -37.68 -2.63 -1.51
N GLY A 102 -36.49 -2.69 -0.88
CA GLY A 102 -36.04 -3.88 -0.16
C GLY A 102 -35.37 -4.94 -1.05
N ALA A 103 -35.14 -4.64 -2.31
CA ALA A 103 -34.37 -5.51 -3.19
C ALA A 103 -32.89 -5.53 -2.78
N MET A 104 -32.22 -6.67 -2.98
CA MET A 104 -30.79 -6.82 -2.71
C MET A 104 -30.02 -6.96 -4.04
N VAL A 105 -29.07 -6.06 -4.28
CA VAL A 105 -28.26 -6.02 -5.50
C VAL A 105 -26.86 -6.56 -5.20
N PRO A 106 -26.38 -7.57 -5.95
CA PRO A 106 -25.03 -8.10 -5.73
C PRO A 106 -23.98 -7.07 -6.19
N ILE A 107 -22.86 -7.00 -5.47
CA ILE A 107 -21.73 -6.11 -5.81
C ILE A 107 -21.18 -6.41 -7.21
N SER A 108 -21.23 -7.66 -7.68
CA SER A 108 -20.84 -8.03 -9.05
C SER A 108 -21.64 -7.33 -10.16
N ALA A 109 -22.86 -6.88 -9.88
CA ALA A 109 -23.64 -6.08 -10.82
C ALA A 109 -23.19 -4.61 -10.87
N LEU A 110 -22.51 -4.15 -9.81
CA LEU A 110 -22.14 -2.74 -9.57
C LEU A 110 -20.66 -2.46 -9.73
N SER A 111 -19.81 -3.50 -9.78
CA SER A 111 -18.35 -3.33 -9.78
C SER A 111 -17.66 -4.44 -10.55
N THR A 112 -16.41 -4.15 -10.91
CA THR A 112 -15.44 -5.13 -11.43
C THR A 112 -14.26 -5.22 -10.49
N THR A 113 -13.64 -6.39 -10.41
CA THR A 113 -12.46 -6.65 -9.58
C THR A 113 -11.31 -7.11 -10.46
N GLU A 114 -10.11 -6.59 -10.21
CA GLU A 114 -8.89 -6.98 -10.90
C GLU A 114 -7.71 -7.05 -9.93
N PHE A 115 -6.70 -7.87 -10.26
CA PHE A 115 -5.43 -7.84 -9.56
C PHE A 115 -4.53 -6.77 -10.16
N ILE A 116 -4.02 -5.92 -9.30
CA ILE A 116 -2.99 -4.92 -9.67
C ILE A 116 -1.74 -5.11 -8.82
N GLY A 117 -0.59 -4.72 -9.34
CA GLY A 117 0.63 -4.54 -8.55
C GLY A 117 0.68 -3.11 -8.00
N GLY A 118 0.81 -2.97 -6.70
CA GLY A 118 0.87 -1.67 -6.06
C GLY A 118 1.86 -1.62 -4.90
N PRO A 119 2.22 -0.41 -4.43
CA PRO A 119 3.02 -0.30 -3.22
C PRO A 119 2.19 -0.68 -1.99
N SER A 120 2.75 -1.54 -1.13
CA SER A 120 2.12 -1.88 0.15
C SER A 120 2.15 -0.71 1.13
N VAL A 121 3.22 0.09 1.09
CA VAL A 121 3.44 1.28 1.91
C VAL A 121 4.11 2.36 1.07
N VAL A 122 3.64 3.59 1.20
CA VAL A 122 4.32 4.78 0.66
C VAL A 122 4.91 5.55 1.84
N SER A 123 6.24 5.46 1.99
CA SER A 123 6.95 6.19 3.03
C SER A 123 7.19 7.63 2.62
N ARG A 124 7.18 8.52 3.61
CA ARG A 124 7.51 9.94 3.42
C ARG A 124 8.52 10.38 4.47
N PHE A 125 9.47 11.19 4.03
CA PHE A 125 10.44 11.85 4.90
C PHE A 125 10.35 13.35 4.64
N ASN A 126 10.16 14.15 5.69
CA ASN A 126 9.94 15.60 5.60
C ASN A 126 8.84 15.99 4.57
N GLY A 127 7.77 15.18 4.45
CA GLY A 127 6.66 15.44 3.52
C GLY A 127 6.89 14.93 2.08
N PHE A 128 8.11 14.59 1.70
CA PHE A 128 8.45 14.05 0.38
C PHE A 128 8.36 12.52 0.35
N THR A 129 7.92 11.97 -0.78
CA THR A 129 7.96 10.50 -1.00
C THR A 129 9.40 10.02 -0.90
N SER A 130 9.65 9.03 -0.08
CA SER A 130 11.00 8.55 0.22
C SER A 130 11.09 7.03 0.18
N ALA A 131 12.31 6.54 -0.03
CA ALA A 131 12.66 5.13 0.13
C ALA A 131 13.89 5.02 1.04
N LEU A 132 13.84 4.12 2.00
CA LEU A 132 14.99 3.82 2.83
C LEU A 132 15.96 2.93 2.02
N VAL A 133 17.17 3.42 1.84
CA VAL A 133 18.27 2.65 1.27
C VAL A 133 19.27 2.31 2.35
N THR A 134 19.63 1.05 2.47
CA THR A 134 20.63 0.54 3.41
C THR A 134 21.81 -0.05 2.64
N ALA A 135 23.01 0.14 3.15
CA ALA A 135 24.23 -0.44 2.61
C ALA A 135 25.22 -0.73 3.75
N GLU A 136 26.21 -1.55 3.46
CA GLU A 136 27.32 -1.86 4.34
C GLU A 136 28.63 -1.41 3.68
N PRO A 137 29.70 -1.09 4.44
CA PRO A 137 31.01 -0.84 3.87
C PRO A 137 31.52 -2.07 3.08
N GLY A 138 32.20 -1.83 1.98
CA GLY A 138 32.92 -2.84 1.24
C GLY A 138 34.03 -3.50 2.08
N ALA A 139 34.49 -4.67 1.66
CA ALA A 139 35.54 -5.39 2.39
C ALA A 139 36.81 -4.52 2.58
N GLY A 140 37.21 -4.32 3.83
CA GLY A 140 38.35 -3.49 4.17
C GLY A 140 38.14 -1.99 4.03
N LYS A 141 36.89 -1.54 3.87
CA LYS A 141 36.52 -0.13 3.72
C LYS A 141 35.93 0.44 5.00
N SER A 142 36.07 1.74 5.18
CA SER A 142 35.46 2.46 6.30
C SER A 142 34.03 2.93 5.96
N SER A 143 33.24 3.22 7.02
CA SER A 143 31.92 3.82 6.85
C SER A 143 31.98 5.15 6.10
N GLY A 144 33.02 5.95 6.34
CA GLY A 144 33.21 7.25 5.64
C GLY A 144 33.46 7.07 4.13
N GLN A 145 34.23 6.05 3.73
CA GLN A 145 34.40 5.73 2.31
C GLN A 145 33.09 5.28 1.66
N MET A 146 32.34 4.42 2.34
CA MET A 146 31.02 4.03 1.88
C MET A 146 30.07 5.24 1.74
N MET A 147 30.04 6.12 2.74
CA MET A 147 29.19 7.32 2.69
C MET A 147 29.54 8.20 1.49
N ALA A 148 30.82 8.49 1.25
CA ALA A 148 31.26 9.25 0.09
C ALA A 148 30.88 8.58 -1.24
N ALA A 149 30.93 7.26 -1.30
CA ALA A 149 30.56 6.51 -2.49
C ALA A 149 29.04 6.53 -2.78
N VAL A 150 28.19 6.42 -1.74
CA VAL A 150 26.73 6.51 -1.92
C VAL A 150 26.30 7.94 -2.26
N GLU A 151 26.98 8.96 -1.73
CA GLU A 151 26.77 10.37 -2.11
C GLU A 151 27.15 10.61 -3.57
N ALA A 152 28.32 10.13 -4.00
CA ALA A 152 28.75 10.24 -5.39
C ALA A 152 27.77 9.55 -6.35
N ALA A 153 27.24 8.39 -5.96
CA ALA A 153 26.22 7.67 -6.72
C ALA A 153 24.88 8.44 -6.81
N ALA A 154 24.59 9.35 -5.89
CA ALA A 154 23.36 10.15 -5.87
C ALA A 154 23.42 11.38 -6.80
N VAL A 155 24.61 11.89 -7.12
CA VAL A 155 24.80 13.12 -7.92
C VAL A 155 24.02 13.12 -9.23
N PRO A 156 24.02 12.05 -10.07
CA PRO A 156 23.29 12.05 -11.34
C PRO A 156 21.77 12.14 -11.21
N PHE A 157 21.23 11.94 -10.01
CA PHE A 157 19.78 11.95 -9.75
C PHE A 157 19.28 13.29 -9.23
N ALA A 158 20.17 14.22 -8.89
CA ALA A 158 19.81 15.57 -8.39
C ALA A 158 18.98 16.35 -9.42
N ASP A 159 19.34 16.29 -10.70
CA ASP A 159 18.63 16.96 -11.80
C ASP A 159 17.21 16.38 -12.03
N ARG A 160 16.96 15.19 -11.50
CA ARG A 160 15.64 14.52 -11.53
C ARG A 160 14.77 14.84 -10.31
N GLY A 161 15.16 15.82 -9.51
CA GLY A 161 14.46 16.25 -8.29
C GLY A 161 14.58 15.26 -7.13
N VAL A 162 15.61 14.41 -7.12
CA VAL A 162 15.88 13.44 -6.05
C VAL A 162 16.97 13.98 -5.13
N ALA A 163 16.67 14.01 -3.84
CA ALA A 163 17.62 14.35 -2.80
C ALA A 163 17.80 13.17 -1.84
N TYR A 164 18.91 13.10 -1.15
CA TYR A 164 19.15 12.15 -0.08
C TYR A 164 19.26 12.83 1.28
N ALA A 165 18.95 12.11 2.33
CA ALA A 165 19.16 12.51 3.70
C ALA A 165 19.53 11.29 4.54
N TYR A 166 20.36 11.48 5.53
CA TYR A 166 20.69 10.44 6.49
C TYR A 166 19.63 10.37 7.59
N SER A 167 19.23 9.17 7.94
CA SER A 167 18.31 8.91 9.04
C SER A 167 18.78 7.74 9.87
N GLY A 168 18.70 7.85 11.17
CA GLY A 168 19.15 6.85 12.12
C GLY A 168 20.67 6.90 12.38
N GLN A 169 21.05 7.13 13.60
CA GLN A 169 22.38 6.89 14.15
C GLN A 169 22.33 5.64 15.00
#